data_5f8f7b2781326018efb68def35689f88
#
_entry.id   5f8f7b2781326018efb68def35689f88
#
_cell.length_a   1.000
_cell.length_b   1.000
_cell.length_c   1.000
_cell.angle_alpha   90.00
_cell.angle_beta   90.00
_cell.angle_gamma   90.00
#
_symmetry.space_group_name_H-M   'P 1'
#
loop_
_entity.id
_entity.type
_entity.pdbx_description
1 polymer ?
#
loop_
_entity_poly.entity_id
_entity_poly.type
_entity_poly.pdbx_seq_one_letter_code
_entity_poly.pdbx_strand_id
1 'polypeptide(L)'
;MSRKAGAIHRTITASVDQQETITRDNVPVKVTVVIWYAVTDPIKSVIEVRDVDASVIQVALTSLRNIIGRHTLDDVLKEQEKLGIIMRQAIDSATEPWGVKVTRVEMRNVEIPESMQRAMAQEAEALREKRARIIKAEAELEASIKLKEAAGLIMANPAGLELRRMQMITEVGAEQNTTTIIMMPSEFVSAAGAIAALAQKTVAEKSAGSEN
;
A
#
# COMPACT_ATOMS: atom_id res chain seq x y z
N MET A 1 5.86 64.66 -4.91
CA MET A 1 5.57 63.44 -5.69
C MET A 1 6.46 62.32 -5.18
N SER A 2 5.97 61.50 -4.27
CA SER A 2 6.73 60.40 -3.67
C SER A 2 6.63 59.21 -4.59
N ARG A 3 7.71 58.87 -5.29
CA ARG A 3 7.86 57.57 -5.99
C ARG A 3 8.02 56.51 -4.90
N LYS A 4 6.97 55.76 -4.62
CA LYS A 4 7.09 54.45 -3.95
C LYS A 4 7.96 53.59 -4.85
N ALA A 5 9.22 53.39 -4.45
CA ALA A 5 10.05 52.34 -4.98
C ALA A 5 9.35 51.04 -4.63
N GLY A 6 8.66 50.43 -5.58
CA GLY A 6 8.11 49.10 -5.43
C GLY A 6 9.27 48.15 -5.19
N ALA A 7 9.43 47.71 -3.96
CA ALA A 7 10.34 46.63 -3.65
C ALA A 7 9.92 45.39 -4.49
N ILE A 8 10.71 45.10 -5.51
CA ILE A 8 10.48 43.90 -6.35
C ILE A 8 10.85 42.72 -5.47
N HIS A 9 9.89 42.16 -4.77
CA HIS A 9 10.03 40.88 -4.06
C HIS A 9 10.14 39.77 -5.11
N ARG A 10 11.33 39.59 -5.64
CA ARG A 10 11.61 38.51 -6.57
C ARG A 10 11.95 37.29 -5.76
N THR A 11 11.15 36.21 -5.89
CA THR A 11 11.49 34.90 -5.33
C THR A 11 12.64 34.31 -6.11
N ILE A 12 13.70 33.95 -5.40
CA ILE A 12 14.87 33.27 -5.91
C ILE A 12 14.74 31.80 -5.54
N THR A 13 15.06 30.94 -6.49
CA THR A 13 15.13 29.50 -6.26
C THR A 13 16.57 29.08 -6.22
N ALA A 14 17.04 28.55 -5.10
CA ALA A 14 18.36 27.97 -4.94
C ALA A 14 18.26 26.45 -4.79
N SER A 15 18.99 25.73 -5.61
CA SER A 15 19.17 24.29 -5.44
C SER A 15 20.43 24.08 -4.60
N VAL A 16 20.27 23.33 -3.52
CA VAL A 16 21.37 22.90 -2.68
C VAL A 16 21.90 21.59 -3.25
N ASP A 17 23.18 21.54 -3.55
CA ASP A 17 23.83 20.33 -4.07
C ASP A 17 23.64 19.14 -3.14
N GLN A 18 23.71 17.96 -3.72
CA GLN A 18 23.56 16.70 -3.02
C GLN A 18 24.50 16.61 -1.81
N GLN A 19 23.92 16.48 -0.62
CA GLN A 19 24.67 16.35 0.62
C GLN A 19 24.54 14.94 1.19
N GLU A 20 25.68 14.39 1.56
CA GLU A 20 25.74 13.13 2.29
C GLU A 20 25.63 13.41 3.80
N THR A 21 24.70 12.73 4.45
CA THR A 21 24.46 12.84 5.88
C THR A 21 24.02 11.48 6.45
N ILE A 22 24.04 11.36 7.77
CA ILE A 22 23.69 10.12 8.47
C ILE A 22 22.43 10.38 9.27
N THR A 23 21.42 9.51 9.13
CA THR A 23 20.18 9.54 9.89
C THR A 23 20.40 9.08 11.32
N ARG A 24 19.37 9.26 12.20
CA ARG A 24 19.42 8.83 13.61
C ARG A 24 19.67 7.32 13.77
N ASP A 25 19.19 6.52 12.85
CA ASP A 25 19.36 5.06 12.77
C ASP A 25 20.64 4.62 12.05
N ASN A 26 21.58 5.55 11.91
CA ASN A 26 22.93 5.34 11.37
C ASN A 26 22.98 4.91 9.90
N VAL A 27 21.99 5.33 9.10
CA VAL A 27 21.97 5.07 7.65
C VAL A 27 22.51 6.28 6.90
N PRO A 28 23.55 6.13 6.04
CA PRO A 28 24.01 7.19 5.18
C PRO A 28 22.99 7.46 4.07
N VAL A 29 22.62 8.73 3.91
CA VAL A 29 21.68 9.19 2.89
C VAL A 29 22.27 10.38 2.15
N LYS A 30 21.95 10.48 0.86
CA LYS A 30 22.27 11.65 0.04
C LYS A 30 20.99 12.37 -0.28
N VAL A 31 20.92 13.65 0.11
CA VAL A 31 19.71 14.45 -0.01
C VAL A 31 20.01 15.73 -0.80
N THR A 32 19.12 16.03 -1.74
CA THR A 32 19.08 17.28 -2.49
C THR A 32 17.88 18.10 -2.02
N VAL A 33 18.10 19.40 -1.77
CA VAL A 33 17.07 20.32 -1.28
C VAL A 33 16.96 21.52 -2.20
N VAL A 34 15.73 21.99 -2.40
CA VAL A 34 15.45 23.24 -3.12
C VAL A 34 14.82 24.23 -2.14
N ILE A 35 15.30 25.45 -2.19
CA ILE A 35 14.88 26.53 -1.31
C ILE A 35 14.35 27.68 -2.15
N TRP A 36 13.19 28.20 -1.75
CA TRP A 36 12.62 29.43 -2.31
C TRP A 36 12.68 30.52 -1.25
N TYR A 37 13.39 31.58 -1.56
CA TYR A 37 13.52 32.73 -0.67
C TYR A 37 13.38 34.04 -1.44
N ALA A 38 13.12 35.10 -0.72
CA ALA A 38 13.04 36.47 -1.26
C ALA A 38 13.77 37.43 -0.32
N VAL A 39 14.48 38.39 -0.90
CA VAL A 39 15.09 39.47 -0.13
C VAL A 39 13.98 40.50 0.18
N THR A 40 13.66 40.63 1.47
CA THR A 40 12.66 41.56 1.97
C THR A 40 13.26 42.95 2.31
N ASP A 41 14.50 42.95 2.80
CA ASP A 41 15.23 44.16 3.14
C ASP A 41 16.61 44.18 2.42
N PRO A 42 16.72 44.83 1.26
CA PRO A 42 17.98 44.89 0.50
C PRO A 42 19.12 45.61 1.25
N ILE A 43 18.81 46.52 2.17
CA ILE A 43 19.84 47.22 2.93
C ILE A 43 20.50 46.27 3.90
N LYS A 44 19.72 45.52 4.67
CA LYS A 44 20.26 44.52 5.60
C LYS A 44 21.04 43.44 4.86
N SER A 45 20.52 42.99 3.72
CA SER A 45 21.17 41.91 2.96
C SER A 45 22.56 42.27 2.45
N VAL A 46 22.83 43.55 2.19
CA VAL A 46 24.16 44.00 1.72
C VAL A 46 25.09 44.32 2.89
N ILE A 47 24.54 44.85 4.02
CA ILE A 47 25.37 45.24 5.18
C ILE A 47 25.76 44.03 6.03
N GLU A 48 24.82 43.13 6.30
CA GLU A 48 25.00 42.02 7.25
C GLU A 48 25.71 40.81 6.63
N VAL A 49 25.60 40.63 5.31
CA VAL A 49 26.12 39.45 4.63
C VAL A 49 26.80 39.81 3.32
N ARG A 50 28.01 39.28 3.12
CA ARG A 50 28.78 39.54 1.91
C ARG A 50 28.16 38.91 0.64
N ASP A 51 27.64 37.71 0.77
CA ASP A 51 26.99 36.93 -0.29
C ASP A 51 25.77 36.23 0.30
N VAL A 52 24.60 36.75 -0.02
CA VAL A 52 23.32 36.26 0.51
C VAL A 52 23.05 34.85 0.02
N ASP A 53 23.26 34.59 -1.26
CA ASP A 53 22.95 33.30 -1.87
C ASP A 53 23.81 32.19 -1.28
N ALA A 54 25.10 32.40 -1.20
CA ALA A 54 26.05 31.46 -0.60
C ALA A 54 25.73 31.22 0.90
N SER A 55 25.39 32.29 1.62
CA SER A 55 25.08 32.20 3.06
C SER A 55 23.78 31.45 3.35
N VAL A 56 22.73 31.70 2.56
CA VAL A 56 21.44 30.97 2.66
C VAL A 56 21.66 29.48 2.38
N ILE A 57 22.43 29.15 1.34
CA ILE A 57 22.78 27.76 1.02
C ILE A 57 23.54 27.11 2.20
N GLN A 58 24.50 27.81 2.79
CA GLN A 58 25.28 27.28 3.92
C GLN A 58 24.44 27.00 5.17
N VAL A 59 23.52 27.92 5.49
CA VAL A 59 22.55 27.71 6.58
C VAL A 59 21.64 26.53 6.29
N ALA A 60 21.20 26.40 5.04
CA ALA A 60 20.35 25.28 4.64
C ALA A 60 21.07 23.92 4.77
N LEU A 61 22.33 23.85 4.33
CA LEU A 61 23.17 22.66 4.48
C LEU A 61 23.33 22.23 5.93
N THR A 62 23.57 23.22 6.80
CA THR A 62 23.73 22.97 8.25
C THR A 62 22.41 22.52 8.87
N SER A 63 21.31 23.18 8.52
CA SER A 63 19.97 22.82 8.99
C SER A 63 19.54 21.44 8.52
N LEU A 64 19.81 21.12 7.25
CA LEU A 64 19.56 19.80 6.66
C LEU A 64 20.26 18.69 7.46
N ARG A 65 21.56 18.84 7.69
CA ARG A 65 22.35 17.86 8.44
C ARG A 65 21.80 17.66 9.86
N ASN A 66 21.47 18.74 10.54
CA ASN A 66 20.94 18.68 11.89
C ASN A 66 19.56 18.01 11.96
N ILE A 67 18.69 18.30 11.00
CA ILE A 67 17.34 17.75 10.98
C ILE A 67 17.37 16.27 10.61
N ILE A 68 18.08 15.88 9.55
CA ILE A 68 18.19 14.47 9.15
C ILE A 68 18.85 13.64 10.26
N GLY A 69 19.90 14.14 10.91
CA GLY A 69 20.55 13.43 12.02
C GLY A 69 19.66 13.18 13.25
N ARG A 70 18.52 13.86 13.37
CA ARG A 70 17.55 13.68 14.46
C ARG A 70 16.39 12.75 14.10
N HIS A 71 16.20 12.43 12.81
CA HIS A 71 15.10 11.62 12.30
C HIS A 71 15.57 10.27 11.79
N THR A 72 14.69 9.28 11.80
CA THR A 72 14.97 7.97 11.20
C THR A 72 14.85 8.03 9.68
N LEU A 73 15.42 7.04 9.00
CA LEU A 73 15.27 6.93 7.54
C LEU A 73 13.79 6.86 7.13
N ASP A 74 12.99 6.14 7.89
CA ASP A 74 11.56 5.98 7.63
C ASP A 74 10.82 7.32 7.73
N ASP A 75 11.15 8.16 8.74
CA ASP A 75 10.61 9.52 8.87
C ASP A 75 11.02 10.39 7.68
N VAL A 76 12.29 10.32 7.27
CA VAL A 76 12.83 11.11 6.15
C VAL A 76 12.15 10.74 4.83
N LEU A 77 11.80 9.48 4.63
CA LEU A 77 11.12 9.04 3.40
C LEU A 77 9.61 9.30 3.40
N LYS A 78 8.95 9.17 4.54
CA LYS A 78 7.48 9.27 4.65
C LYS A 78 6.99 10.67 4.98
N GLU A 79 7.73 11.42 5.81
CA GLU A 79 7.30 12.73 6.34
C GLU A 79 8.07 13.90 5.69
N GLN A 80 8.39 13.83 4.41
CA GLN A 80 9.17 14.85 3.69
C GLN A 80 8.57 16.25 3.80
N GLU A 81 7.25 16.37 3.72
CA GLU A 81 6.55 17.66 3.82
C GLU A 81 6.71 18.29 5.21
N LYS A 82 6.55 17.49 6.26
CA LYS A 82 6.72 17.93 7.65
C LYS A 82 8.15 18.37 7.93
N LEU A 83 9.13 17.61 7.44
CA LEU A 83 10.54 17.97 7.55
C LEU A 83 10.86 19.24 6.77
N GLY A 84 10.26 19.44 5.60
CA GLY A 84 10.35 20.68 4.82
C GLY A 84 9.87 21.91 5.60
N ILE A 85 8.76 21.78 6.34
CA ILE A 85 8.24 22.85 7.20
C ILE A 85 9.23 23.17 8.34
N ILE A 86 9.75 22.16 9.01
CA ILE A 86 10.74 22.32 10.10
C ILE A 86 12.02 22.99 9.56
N MET A 87 12.50 22.52 8.41
CA MET A 87 13.68 23.12 7.74
C MET A 87 13.43 24.58 7.37
N ARG A 88 12.27 24.90 6.79
CA ARG A 88 11.89 26.27 6.46
C ARG A 88 11.94 27.17 7.69
N GLN A 89 11.37 26.74 8.81
CA GLN A 89 11.37 27.52 10.05
C GLN A 89 12.78 27.74 10.58
N ALA A 90 13.62 26.70 10.56
CA ALA A 90 15.00 26.80 11.03
C ALA A 90 15.85 27.75 10.16
N ILE A 91 15.69 27.67 8.84
CA ILE A 91 16.44 28.51 7.90
C ILE A 91 15.90 29.97 7.96
N ASP A 92 14.58 30.15 7.98
CA ASP A 92 13.93 31.45 8.06
C ASP A 92 14.39 32.24 9.30
N SER A 93 14.38 31.59 10.47
CA SER A 93 14.89 32.21 11.72
C SER A 93 16.36 32.61 11.65
N ALA A 94 17.18 31.83 10.95
CA ALA A 94 18.60 32.14 10.80
C ALA A 94 18.89 33.25 9.77
N THR A 95 18.02 33.39 8.77
CA THR A 95 18.18 34.37 7.67
C THR A 95 17.41 35.67 7.88
N GLU A 96 16.47 35.71 8.83
CA GLU A 96 15.69 36.90 9.19
C GLU A 96 16.56 38.13 9.52
N PRO A 97 17.68 38.02 10.28
CA PRO A 97 18.58 39.19 10.53
C PRO A 97 19.16 39.79 9.26
N TRP A 98 19.30 39.00 8.21
CA TRP A 98 19.84 39.44 6.91
C TRP A 98 18.80 40.02 6.00
N GLY A 99 17.55 40.15 6.46
CA GLY A 99 16.46 40.67 5.63
C GLY A 99 16.03 39.70 4.50
N VAL A 100 16.26 38.42 4.69
CA VAL A 100 15.88 37.34 3.76
C VAL A 100 14.74 36.54 4.38
N LYS A 101 13.73 36.28 3.59
CA LYS A 101 12.56 35.47 3.98
C LYS A 101 12.50 34.20 3.18
N VAL A 102 12.49 33.06 3.85
CA VAL A 102 12.35 31.76 3.23
C VAL A 102 10.89 31.40 3.12
N THR A 103 10.43 31.23 1.89
CA THR A 103 9.03 30.96 1.60
C THR A 103 8.72 29.47 1.66
N ARG A 104 9.63 28.66 1.08
CA ARG A 104 9.44 27.22 0.94
C ARG A 104 10.77 26.48 0.92
N VAL A 105 10.77 25.28 1.48
CA VAL A 105 11.91 24.34 1.42
C VAL A 105 11.35 22.96 1.10
N GLU A 106 11.89 22.32 0.10
CA GLU A 106 11.49 20.98 -0.30
C GLU A 106 12.70 20.06 -0.48
N MET A 107 12.58 18.84 0.00
CA MET A 107 13.51 17.77 -0.33
C MET A 107 13.14 17.20 -1.68
N ARG A 108 14.07 17.27 -2.64
CA ARG A 108 13.83 16.85 -4.02
C ARG A 108 14.16 15.38 -4.23
N ASN A 109 15.27 14.92 -3.70
CA ASN A 109 15.75 13.57 -3.88
C ASN A 109 16.40 13.05 -2.60
N VAL A 110 16.09 11.82 -2.22
CA VAL A 110 16.71 11.12 -1.09
C VAL A 110 17.22 9.79 -1.63
N GLU A 111 18.53 9.69 -1.74
CA GLU A 111 19.20 8.47 -2.21
C GLU A 111 19.75 7.71 -1.02
N ILE A 112 19.52 6.42 -1.02
CA ILE A 112 20.02 5.47 -0.03
C ILE A 112 20.90 4.42 -0.71
N PRO A 113 21.84 3.77 0.00
CA PRO A 113 22.70 2.72 -0.57
C PRO A 113 21.86 1.55 -1.12
N GLU A 114 22.29 0.97 -2.23
CA GLU A 114 21.59 -0.14 -2.90
C GLU A 114 21.35 -1.35 -1.99
N SER A 115 22.29 -1.66 -1.11
CA SER A 115 22.15 -2.75 -0.15
C SER A 115 20.96 -2.53 0.79
N MET A 116 20.77 -1.28 1.22
CA MET A 116 19.64 -0.89 2.08
C MET A 116 18.33 -0.86 1.30
N GLN A 117 18.35 -0.39 0.05
CA GLN A 117 17.16 -0.44 -0.83
C GLN A 117 16.65 -1.86 -0.98
N ARG A 118 17.55 -2.84 -1.19
CA ARG A 118 17.19 -4.25 -1.30
C ARG A 118 16.62 -4.81 0.00
N ALA A 119 17.23 -4.48 1.14
CA ALA A 119 16.72 -4.91 2.45
C ALA A 119 15.32 -4.34 2.73
N MET A 120 15.11 -3.05 2.48
CA MET A 120 13.80 -2.40 2.64
C MET A 120 12.74 -2.95 1.68
N ALA A 121 13.13 -3.30 0.44
CA ALA A 121 12.22 -3.93 -0.51
C ALA A 121 11.76 -5.30 -0.02
N GLN A 122 12.66 -6.13 0.51
CA GLN A 122 12.33 -7.44 1.09
C GLN A 122 11.42 -7.30 2.32
N GLU A 123 11.72 -6.36 3.21
CA GLU A 123 10.88 -6.08 4.38
C GLU A 123 9.48 -5.61 3.96
N ALA A 124 9.40 -4.68 3.00
CA ALA A 124 8.13 -4.19 2.48
C ALA A 124 7.31 -5.31 1.82
N GLU A 125 7.97 -6.23 1.11
CA GLU A 125 7.31 -7.38 0.49
C GLU A 125 6.80 -8.36 1.55
N ALA A 126 7.60 -8.68 2.56
CA ALA A 126 7.18 -9.54 3.67
C ALA A 126 5.99 -8.93 4.45
N LEU A 127 5.99 -7.61 4.67
CA LEU A 127 4.87 -6.92 5.31
C LEU A 127 3.59 -6.94 4.45
N ARG A 128 3.73 -6.78 3.13
CA ARG A 128 2.60 -6.90 2.18
C ARG A 128 2.04 -8.31 2.17
N GLU A 129 2.91 -9.31 2.11
CA GLU A 129 2.50 -10.72 2.14
C GLU A 129 1.80 -11.07 3.45
N LYS A 130 2.35 -10.66 4.60
CA LYS A 130 1.70 -10.82 5.91
C LYS A 130 0.30 -10.20 5.90
N ARG A 131 0.17 -8.97 5.43
CA ARG A 131 -1.12 -8.26 5.35
C ARG A 131 -2.10 -8.97 4.43
N ALA A 132 -1.64 -9.42 3.25
CA ALA A 132 -2.46 -10.17 2.31
C ALA A 132 -2.97 -11.48 2.91
N ARG A 133 -2.12 -12.22 3.64
CA ARG A 133 -2.52 -13.46 4.35
C ARG A 133 -3.58 -13.20 5.43
N ILE A 134 -3.44 -12.10 6.19
CA ILE A 134 -4.42 -11.72 7.21
C ILE A 134 -5.77 -11.39 6.55
N ILE A 135 -5.76 -10.51 5.54
CA ILE A 135 -6.98 -10.12 4.80
C ILE A 135 -7.67 -11.35 4.19
N LYS A 136 -6.88 -12.28 3.61
CA LYS A 136 -7.42 -13.52 3.05
C LYS A 136 -8.07 -14.40 4.12
N ALA A 137 -7.41 -14.58 5.27
CA ALA A 137 -7.96 -15.36 6.37
C ALA A 137 -9.23 -14.73 6.97
N GLU A 138 -9.28 -13.40 7.10
CA GLU A 138 -10.47 -12.68 7.54
C GLU A 138 -11.62 -12.83 6.55
N ALA A 139 -11.34 -12.72 5.24
CA ALA A 139 -12.33 -12.92 4.19
C ALA A 139 -12.85 -14.37 4.16
N GLU A 140 -11.99 -15.37 4.34
CA GLU A 140 -12.39 -16.78 4.43
C GLU A 140 -13.27 -17.04 5.67
N LEU A 141 -12.92 -16.44 6.80
CA LEU A 141 -13.72 -16.53 8.02
C LEU A 141 -15.11 -15.90 7.80
N GLU A 142 -15.16 -14.68 7.28
CA GLU A 142 -16.42 -14.00 7.00
C GLU A 142 -17.29 -14.78 5.99
N ALA A 143 -16.65 -15.28 4.93
CA ALA A 143 -17.33 -16.12 3.94
C ALA A 143 -17.90 -17.41 4.57
N SER A 144 -17.13 -18.07 5.44
CA SER A 144 -17.57 -19.31 6.11
C SER A 144 -18.74 -19.08 7.05
N ILE A 145 -18.78 -17.95 7.75
CA ILE A 145 -19.92 -17.55 8.61
C ILE A 145 -21.16 -17.36 7.75
N LYS A 146 -21.05 -16.58 6.66
CA LYS A 146 -22.17 -16.33 5.73
C LYS A 146 -22.66 -17.61 5.06
N LEU A 147 -21.74 -18.51 4.68
CA LEU A 147 -22.10 -19.81 4.11
C LEU A 147 -22.84 -20.68 5.13
N LYS A 148 -22.40 -20.69 6.40
CA LYS A 148 -23.10 -21.40 7.48
C LYS A 148 -24.53 -20.89 7.68
N GLU A 149 -24.70 -19.57 7.71
CA GLU A 149 -26.02 -18.92 7.82
C GLU A 149 -26.90 -19.27 6.63
N ALA A 150 -26.38 -19.14 5.40
CA ALA A 150 -27.08 -19.50 4.18
C ALA A 150 -27.48 -20.99 4.13
N ALA A 151 -26.58 -21.88 4.55
CA ALA A 151 -26.88 -23.31 4.64
C ALA A 151 -27.99 -23.59 5.64
N GLY A 152 -27.98 -22.91 6.81
CA GLY A 152 -29.06 -23.02 7.79
C GLY A 152 -30.45 -22.62 7.22
N LEU A 153 -30.50 -21.53 6.47
CA LEU A 153 -31.74 -21.07 5.82
C LEU A 153 -32.22 -22.03 4.72
N ILE A 154 -31.30 -22.59 3.94
CA ILE A 154 -31.61 -23.56 2.88
C ILE A 154 -32.12 -24.89 3.49
N MET A 155 -31.48 -25.37 4.56
CA MET A 155 -31.87 -26.61 5.23
C MET A 155 -33.20 -26.51 5.96
N ALA A 156 -33.58 -25.32 6.40
CA ALA A 156 -34.90 -25.07 7.00
C ALA A 156 -36.09 -25.24 6.01
N ASN A 157 -35.82 -25.19 4.69
CA ASN A 157 -36.82 -25.35 3.65
C ASN A 157 -36.40 -26.44 2.65
N PRO A 158 -37.02 -27.63 2.65
CA PRO A 158 -36.69 -28.73 1.74
C PRO A 158 -36.72 -28.34 0.25
N ALA A 159 -37.66 -27.46 -0.14
CA ALA A 159 -37.78 -26.97 -1.51
C ALA A 159 -36.57 -26.09 -1.90
N GLY A 160 -35.93 -25.39 -0.94
CA GLY A 160 -34.76 -24.56 -1.17
C GLY A 160 -33.54 -25.41 -1.54
N LEU A 161 -33.41 -26.61 -1.01
CA LEU A 161 -32.33 -27.53 -1.32
C LEU A 161 -32.41 -28.02 -2.78
N GLU A 162 -33.60 -28.34 -3.25
CA GLU A 162 -33.84 -28.77 -4.64
C GLU A 162 -33.56 -27.64 -5.64
N LEU A 163 -34.01 -26.40 -5.33
CA LEU A 163 -33.70 -25.23 -6.14
C LEU A 163 -32.19 -24.97 -6.23
N ARG A 164 -31.46 -25.13 -5.11
CA ARG A 164 -30.01 -24.96 -5.09
C ARG A 164 -29.27 -26.03 -5.91
N ARG A 165 -29.76 -27.28 -5.87
CA ARG A 165 -29.24 -28.35 -6.74
C ARG A 165 -29.43 -28.03 -8.22
N MET A 166 -30.63 -27.54 -8.60
CA MET A 166 -30.89 -27.13 -9.99
C MET A 166 -30.01 -25.95 -10.42
N GLN A 167 -29.80 -24.98 -9.55
CA GLN A 167 -28.89 -23.85 -9.85
C GLN A 167 -27.46 -24.33 -10.07
N MET A 168 -26.92 -25.20 -9.21
CA MET A 168 -25.58 -25.77 -9.38
C MET A 168 -25.43 -26.53 -10.70
N ILE A 169 -26.41 -27.31 -11.10
CA ILE A 169 -26.41 -28.02 -12.38
C ILE A 169 -26.39 -27.04 -13.55
N THR A 170 -27.15 -25.94 -13.44
CA THR A 170 -27.19 -24.90 -14.46
C THR A 170 -25.89 -24.13 -14.58
N GLU A 171 -25.24 -23.80 -13.44
CA GLU A 171 -23.94 -23.15 -13.39
C GLU A 171 -22.83 -24.01 -14.02
N VAL A 172 -22.79 -25.30 -13.68
CA VAL A 172 -21.84 -26.27 -14.25
C VAL A 172 -22.08 -26.48 -15.74
N GLY A 173 -23.37 -26.48 -16.18
CA GLY A 173 -23.73 -26.62 -17.57
C GLY A 173 -23.44 -25.37 -18.43
N ALA A 174 -23.31 -24.20 -17.82
CA ALA A 174 -23.01 -22.94 -18.50
C ALA A 174 -21.50 -22.73 -18.75
N GLU A 175 -20.64 -23.38 -18.00
CA GLU A 175 -19.19 -23.43 -18.27
C GLU A 175 -18.93 -24.38 -19.43
N GLN A 176 -18.41 -23.86 -20.54
CA GLN A 176 -18.16 -24.58 -21.81
C GLN A 176 -17.11 -25.72 -21.73
N ASN A 177 -16.80 -26.21 -20.56
CA ASN A 177 -15.92 -27.36 -20.35
C ASN A 177 -16.72 -28.64 -20.22
N THR A 178 -16.59 -29.49 -21.21
CA THR A 178 -17.31 -30.75 -21.49
C THR A 178 -17.07 -31.89 -20.47
N THR A 179 -17.00 -31.61 -19.17
CA THR A 179 -16.97 -32.68 -18.16
C THR A 179 -18.26 -32.60 -17.34
N THR A 180 -19.25 -33.38 -17.73
CA THR A 180 -20.51 -33.49 -16.98
C THR A 180 -20.25 -34.33 -15.71
N ILE A 181 -20.03 -33.65 -14.57
CA ILE A 181 -19.97 -34.33 -13.27
C ILE A 181 -21.39 -34.50 -12.76
N ILE A 182 -21.96 -35.67 -12.92
CA ILE A 182 -23.27 -36.01 -12.34
C ILE A 182 -23.02 -36.42 -10.88
N MET A 183 -23.25 -35.49 -9.95
CA MET A 183 -23.33 -35.79 -8.52
C MET A 183 -24.66 -36.51 -8.23
N MET A 184 -24.65 -37.81 -8.21
CA MET A 184 -25.82 -38.59 -7.74
C MET A 184 -25.81 -38.60 -6.21
N PRO A 185 -26.91 -38.24 -5.54
CA PRO A 185 -27.05 -38.45 -4.10
C PRO A 185 -26.85 -39.94 -3.74
N SER A 186 -26.19 -40.20 -2.64
CA SER A 186 -25.92 -41.58 -2.17
C SER A 186 -27.16 -42.43 -2.02
N GLU A 187 -28.31 -41.83 -1.79
CA GLU A 187 -29.62 -42.45 -1.71
C GLU A 187 -30.08 -43.07 -3.04
N PHE A 188 -29.76 -42.45 -4.17
CA PHE A 188 -30.04 -43.02 -5.50
C PHE A 188 -29.13 -44.20 -5.83
N VAL A 189 -27.90 -44.14 -5.38
CA VAL A 189 -26.93 -45.26 -5.58
C VAL A 189 -27.36 -46.46 -4.76
N SER A 190 -27.82 -46.27 -3.53
CA SER A 190 -28.32 -47.32 -2.67
C SER A 190 -29.64 -47.91 -3.18
N ALA A 191 -30.55 -47.07 -3.69
CA ALA A 191 -31.82 -47.51 -4.31
C ALA A 191 -31.60 -48.29 -5.60
N ALA A 192 -30.66 -47.81 -6.47
CA ALA A 192 -30.28 -48.52 -7.69
C ALA A 192 -29.62 -49.88 -7.38
N GLY A 193 -28.78 -49.95 -6.34
CA GLY A 193 -28.21 -51.18 -5.84
C GLY A 193 -29.23 -52.18 -5.34
N ALA A 194 -30.24 -51.70 -4.61
CA ALA A 194 -31.35 -52.53 -4.14
C ALA A 194 -32.24 -53.06 -5.30
N ILE A 195 -32.51 -52.26 -6.31
CA ILE A 195 -33.25 -52.68 -7.50
C ILE A 195 -32.46 -53.72 -8.32
N ALA A 196 -31.13 -53.48 -8.48
CA ALA A 196 -30.24 -54.45 -9.16
C ALA A 196 -30.19 -55.79 -8.43
N ALA A 197 -30.14 -55.80 -7.10
CA ALA A 197 -30.15 -57.02 -6.29
C ALA A 197 -31.50 -57.78 -6.39
N LEU A 198 -32.61 -57.05 -6.45
CA LEU A 198 -33.93 -57.64 -6.68
C LEU A 198 -34.04 -58.25 -8.09
N ALA A 199 -33.54 -57.57 -9.12
CA ALA A 199 -33.52 -58.06 -10.48
C ALA A 199 -32.69 -59.32 -10.62
N GLN A 200 -31.50 -59.41 -9.95
CA GLN A 200 -30.67 -60.59 -9.93
C GLN A 200 -31.36 -61.79 -9.22
N LYS A 201 -32.11 -61.55 -8.14
CA LYS A 201 -32.85 -62.55 -7.42
C LYS A 201 -34.00 -63.15 -8.25
N THR A 202 -34.72 -62.32 -8.99
CA THR A 202 -35.78 -62.75 -9.90
C THR A 202 -35.27 -63.51 -11.12
N VAL A 203 -34.09 -63.21 -11.61
CA VAL A 203 -33.43 -63.97 -12.69
C VAL A 203 -32.95 -65.33 -12.17
N ALA A 204 -32.40 -65.38 -10.96
CA ALA A 204 -31.94 -66.62 -10.35
C ALA A 204 -33.10 -67.60 -10.03
N GLU A 205 -34.23 -67.10 -9.55
CA GLU A 205 -35.44 -67.90 -9.31
C GLU A 205 -36.05 -68.41 -10.62
N LYS A 206 -35.95 -67.63 -11.71
CA LYS A 206 -36.49 -68.07 -13.01
C LYS A 206 -35.60 -69.10 -13.70
N SER A 207 -34.31 -69.09 -13.45
CA SER A 207 -33.38 -70.13 -13.95
C SER A 207 -33.51 -71.46 -13.16
N ALA A 208 -33.83 -71.42 -11.87
CA ALA A 208 -34.01 -72.56 -11.02
C ALA A 208 -35.36 -73.28 -11.24
N GLY A 209 -36.38 -72.52 -11.78
CA GLY A 209 -37.69 -73.12 -12.08
C GLY A 209 -37.84 -73.73 -13.50
N SER A 210 -36.78 -73.75 -14.30
CA SER A 210 -36.75 -74.27 -15.67
C SER A 210 -36.09 -75.65 -15.79
N GLU A 211 -35.62 -76.23 -14.67
CA GLU A 211 -34.96 -77.53 -14.63
C GLU A 211 -35.76 -78.64 -13.93
N ASN A 212 -37.14 -78.50 -13.84
CA ASN A 212 -37.96 -79.57 -13.32
C ASN A 212 -39.05 -79.96 -14.29
#